data_3b7a514136dc49570be002c0e0ea1f97
#
_entry.id   3b7a514136dc49570be002c0e0ea1f97
#
_cell.length_a   1.000
_cell.length_b   1.000
_cell.length_c   1.000
_cell.angle_alpha   90.00
_cell.angle_beta   90.00
_cell.angle_gamma   90.00
#
_symmetry.space_group_name_H-M   'P 1'
#
loop_
_entity.id
_entity.type
_entity.pdbx_description
1 polymer ?
#
loop_
_entity_poly.entity_id
_entity_poly.type
_entity_poly.pdbx_seq_one_letter_code
_entity_poly.pdbx_strand_id
1 'polypeptide(L)'
;MDNGKTGAFIRALRMELGWTQRELAERLHITDRAVSKWERGLSAPGIDLLEPLAELLRVSVAELIRGERLPQEEHTPALAEQARDLLVYSRWEVRRTTSRSRGMALLIAAACLLAVLLAAGAFCWRTGALFVLDRQSSPDGAYESTVYRKELAGQGFSWKDAVSVIDRAADGPEWRVIYGDCAYRGLWWSPDSEKYVLALDCDGETRLSLVNLPQSHSSNLNAYLDMAVGNSELTRHGIPWEEDGSWGMLAVDYDFIQWGPDGDNMLIWYSFTGEEDGLPHSGYFWFDCELICISGLFELEAEREPAFVLTPDPPAEG
;
A
#
# COMPACT_ATOMS: atom_id res chain seq x y z
N MET A 1 17.80 -22.30 -49.94
CA MET A 1 17.44 -21.11 -50.74
C MET A 1 18.64 -20.23 -50.83
N ASP A 2 19.10 -19.88 -52.00
CA ASP A 2 20.21 -18.96 -52.23
C ASP A 2 19.63 -17.53 -52.30
N ASN A 3 19.86 -16.73 -51.24
CA ASN A 3 19.26 -15.41 -51.13
C ASN A 3 19.68 -14.47 -52.26
N GLY A 4 20.91 -14.64 -52.81
CA GLY A 4 21.40 -13.81 -53.92
C GLY A 4 20.69 -14.09 -55.22
N LYS A 5 20.53 -15.40 -55.58
CA LYS A 5 19.84 -15.81 -56.79
C LYS A 5 18.33 -15.47 -56.72
N THR A 6 17.68 -15.78 -55.59
CA THR A 6 16.28 -15.46 -55.37
C THR A 6 16.03 -13.95 -55.41
N GLY A 7 16.91 -13.16 -54.81
CA GLY A 7 16.77 -11.69 -54.80
C GLY A 7 16.94 -11.07 -56.20
N ALA A 8 17.92 -11.54 -56.97
CA ALA A 8 18.09 -11.12 -58.38
C ALA A 8 16.90 -11.50 -59.23
N PHE A 9 16.31 -12.67 -59.02
CA PHE A 9 15.14 -13.16 -59.75
C PHE A 9 13.89 -12.33 -59.40
N ILE A 10 13.65 -12.02 -58.12
CA ILE A 10 12.55 -11.14 -57.68
C ILE A 10 12.68 -9.77 -58.37
N ARG A 11 13.91 -9.22 -58.41
CA ARG A 11 14.15 -7.93 -59.07
C ARG A 11 13.85 -7.99 -60.57
N ALA A 12 14.29 -9.04 -61.26
CA ALA A 12 14.03 -9.22 -62.70
C ALA A 12 12.53 -9.29 -63.00
N LEU A 13 11.78 -10.13 -62.28
CA LEU A 13 10.35 -10.30 -62.45
C LEU A 13 9.57 -9.01 -62.14
N ARG A 14 9.94 -8.30 -61.09
CA ARG A 14 9.35 -7.00 -60.74
C ARG A 14 9.54 -5.99 -61.87
N MET A 15 10.76 -5.93 -62.42
CA MET A 15 11.10 -5.02 -63.52
C MET A 15 10.37 -5.40 -64.84
N GLU A 16 10.19 -6.73 -65.11
CA GLU A 16 9.36 -7.20 -66.22
C GLU A 16 7.90 -6.72 -66.13
N LEU A 17 7.38 -6.60 -64.88
CA LEU A 17 6.03 -6.08 -64.63
C LEU A 17 5.97 -4.55 -64.56
N GLY A 18 7.11 -3.85 -64.69
CA GLY A 18 7.20 -2.40 -64.67
C GLY A 18 7.00 -1.78 -63.29
N TRP A 19 7.12 -2.55 -62.21
CA TRP A 19 6.86 -2.07 -60.85
C TRP A 19 8.12 -1.53 -60.18
N THR A 20 7.92 -0.52 -59.35
CA THR A 20 8.94 -0.02 -58.38
C THR A 20 8.99 -0.97 -57.16
N GLN A 21 10.09 -0.90 -56.41
CA GLN A 21 10.18 -1.65 -55.12
C GLN A 21 9.05 -1.27 -54.15
N ARG A 22 8.64 0.01 -54.17
CA ARG A 22 7.55 0.53 -53.36
C ARG A 22 6.20 -0.08 -53.77
N GLU A 23 5.89 -0.13 -55.05
CA GLU A 23 4.64 -0.73 -55.54
C GLU A 23 4.53 -2.23 -55.22
N LEU A 24 5.64 -2.98 -55.31
CA LEU A 24 5.67 -4.38 -54.91
C LEU A 24 5.43 -4.50 -53.38
N ALA A 25 6.04 -3.61 -52.59
CA ALA A 25 5.90 -3.61 -51.12
C ALA A 25 4.46 -3.27 -50.70
N GLU A 26 3.82 -2.29 -51.35
CA GLU A 26 2.43 -1.90 -51.08
C GLU A 26 1.45 -3.08 -51.37
N ARG A 27 1.64 -3.82 -52.45
CA ARG A 27 0.82 -4.99 -52.80
C ARG A 27 0.98 -6.15 -51.83
N LEU A 28 2.14 -6.27 -51.19
CA LEU A 28 2.43 -7.29 -50.19
C LEU A 28 2.18 -6.82 -48.75
N HIS A 29 1.75 -5.57 -48.55
CA HIS A 29 1.55 -4.92 -47.26
C HIS A 29 2.81 -4.96 -46.36
N ILE A 30 3.97 -4.70 -46.97
CA ILE A 30 5.28 -4.67 -46.31
C ILE A 30 6.01 -3.34 -46.61
N THR A 31 7.22 -3.16 -46.04
CA THR A 31 8.03 -1.96 -46.30
C THR A 31 8.86 -2.12 -47.57
N ASP A 32 9.10 -1.04 -48.30
CA ASP A 32 10.01 -0.98 -49.46
C ASP A 32 11.44 -1.41 -49.12
N ARG A 33 11.86 -1.15 -47.85
CA ARG A 33 13.15 -1.63 -47.32
C ARG A 33 13.25 -3.15 -47.25
N ALA A 34 12.15 -3.86 -47.03
CA ALA A 34 12.14 -5.32 -47.03
C ALA A 34 12.39 -5.83 -48.45
N VAL A 35 11.67 -5.31 -49.43
CA VAL A 35 11.86 -5.65 -50.85
C VAL A 35 13.31 -5.34 -51.29
N SER A 36 13.82 -4.18 -50.94
CA SER A 36 15.19 -3.78 -51.21
C SER A 36 16.25 -4.73 -50.61
N LYS A 37 16.02 -5.23 -49.40
CA LYS A 37 16.92 -6.24 -48.79
C LYS A 37 16.86 -7.56 -49.50
N TRP A 38 15.66 -8.00 -49.95
CA TRP A 38 15.51 -9.25 -50.72
C TRP A 38 16.24 -9.16 -52.04
N GLU A 39 16.05 -8.09 -52.80
CA GLU A 39 16.65 -7.89 -54.14
C GLU A 39 18.20 -7.79 -54.08
N ARG A 40 18.72 -7.36 -52.94
CA ARG A 40 20.18 -7.33 -52.68
C ARG A 40 20.73 -8.62 -52.08
N GLY A 41 19.87 -9.62 -51.83
CA GLY A 41 20.27 -10.88 -51.23
C GLY A 41 20.63 -10.82 -49.75
N LEU A 42 20.31 -9.70 -49.08
CA LEU A 42 20.61 -9.50 -47.66
C LEU A 42 19.63 -10.24 -46.72
N SER A 43 18.49 -10.57 -47.20
CA SER A 43 17.49 -11.41 -46.53
C SER A 43 16.59 -12.10 -47.51
N ALA A 44 15.91 -13.18 -47.11
CA ALA A 44 14.90 -13.85 -47.90
C ALA A 44 13.49 -13.36 -47.53
N PRO A 45 12.49 -13.47 -48.41
CA PRO A 45 11.09 -13.35 -48.06
C PRO A 45 10.72 -14.38 -46.98
N GLY A 46 9.85 -13.98 -46.01
CA GLY A 46 9.28 -14.92 -45.04
C GLY A 46 8.44 -15.99 -45.72
N ILE A 47 8.30 -17.17 -45.12
CA ILE A 47 7.55 -18.30 -45.66
C ILE A 47 6.10 -17.92 -45.96
N ASP A 48 5.51 -17.10 -45.14
CA ASP A 48 4.16 -16.53 -45.24
C ASP A 48 3.99 -15.57 -46.43
N LEU A 49 5.07 -15.02 -46.94
CA LEU A 49 5.07 -14.12 -48.09
C LEU A 49 5.46 -14.80 -49.43
N LEU A 50 5.98 -16.02 -49.38
CA LEU A 50 6.40 -16.71 -50.62
C LEU A 50 5.27 -16.97 -51.59
N GLU A 51 4.10 -17.41 -51.12
CA GLU A 51 2.92 -17.69 -51.95
C GLU A 51 2.30 -16.40 -52.52
N PRO A 52 2.01 -15.36 -51.73
CA PRO A 52 1.53 -14.06 -52.25
C PRO A 52 2.52 -13.41 -53.22
N LEU A 53 3.82 -13.54 -52.96
CA LEU A 53 4.86 -12.97 -53.83
C LEU A 53 4.94 -13.73 -55.17
N ALA A 54 4.87 -15.07 -55.14
CA ALA A 54 4.87 -15.90 -56.34
C ALA A 54 3.65 -15.62 -57.22
N GLU A 55 2.47 -15.47 -56.61
CA GLU A 55 1.23 -15.10 -57.31
C GLU A 55 1.35 -13.72 -57.98
N LEU A 56 1.83 -12.72 -57.28
CA LEU A 56 2.01 -11.35 -57.77
C LEU A 56 3.03 -11.29 -58.93
N LEU A 57 4.13 -12.06 -58.81
CA LEU A 57 5.18 -12.13 -59.84
C LEU A 57 4.90 -13.11 -60.96
N ARG A 58 3.74 -13.84 -60.92
CA ARG A 58 3.30 -14.81 -61.92
C ARG A 58 4.29 -15.97 -62.15
N VAL A 59 4.83 -16.49 -61.03
CA VAL A 59 5.75 -17.63 -61.02
C VAL A 59 5.31 -18.64 -59.95
N SER A 60 5.82 -19.86 -60.01
CA SER A 60 5.61 -20.82 -58.94
C SER A 60 6.52 -20.53 -57.75
N VAL A 61 6.11 -20.97 -56.54
CA VAL A 61 6.95 -20.87 -55.31
C VAL A 61 8.28 -21.62 -55.51
N ALA A 62 8.30 -22.71 -56.28
CA ALA A 62 9.51 -23.46 -56.59
C ALA A 62 10.49 -22.66 -57.44
N GLU A 63 10.04 -21.93 -58.44
CA GLU A 63 10.87 -21.01 -59.24
C GLU A 63 11.41 -19.87 -58.41
N LEU A 64 10.57 -19.33 -57.53
CA LEU A 64 10.98 -18.26 -56.62
C LEU A 64 12.10 -18.71 -55.67
N ILE A 65 11.99 -19.94 -55.12
CA ILE A 65 13.00 -20.51 -54.22
C ILE A 65 14.29 -20.85 -54.97
N ARG A 66 14.19 -21.36 -56.22
CA ARG A 66 15.35 -21.65 -57.06
C ARG A 66 16.03 -20.39 -57.61
N GLY A 67 15.28 -19.31 -57.75
CA GLY A 67 15.75 -18.05 -58.33
C GLY A 67 15.88 -18.09 -59.85
N GLU A 68 15.12 -18.96 -60.52
CA GLU A 68 15.14 -19.14 -61.99
C GLU A 68 13.81 -19.73 -62.50
N ARG A 69 13.45 -19.43 -63.75
CA ARG A 69 12.26 -20.03 -64.37
C ARG A 69 12.54 -21.51 -64.69
N LEU A 70 11.58 -22.37 -64.36
CA LEU A 70 11.65 -23.79 -64.68
C LEU A 70 11.17 -24.03 -66.12
N PRO A 71 11.80 -24.95 -66.87
CA PRO A 71 11.27 -25.40 -68.15
C PRO A 71 9.83 -25.95 -67.99
N GLN A 72 8.97 -25.72 -68.99
CA GLN A 72 7.55 -26.01 -68.91
C GLN A 72 7.25 -27.49 -68.67
N GLU A 73 8.19 -28.42 -68.98
CA GLU A 73 8.09 -29.85 -68.78
C GLU A 73 8.22 -30.33 -67.31
N GLU A 74 8.69 -29.51 -66.42
CA GLU A 74 8.84 -29.83 -64.97
C GLU A 74 7.66 -29.36 -64.12
N HIS A 75 6.63 -28.75 -64.73
CA HIS A 75 5.43 -28.31 -64.00
C HIS A 75 4.47 -29.50 -63.76
N THR A 76 4.90 -30.53 -63.08
CA THR A 76 4.00 -31.59 -62.62
C THR A 76 3.16 -31.14 -61.45
N PRO A 77 1.82 -31.34 -61.44
CA PRO A 77 0.97 -30.94 -60.29
C PRO A 77 1.43 -31.48 -58.95
N ALA A 78 2.10 -32.65 -58.98
CA ALA A 78 2.64 -33.29 -57.77
C ALA A 78 3.77 -32.47 -57.04
N LEU A 79 4.62 -31.73 -57.79
CA LEU A 79 5.66 -30.90 -57.20
C LEU A 79 5.10 -29.63 -56.55
N ALA A 80 4.06 -29.06 -57.14
CA ALA A 80 3.38 -27.88 -56.55
C ALA A 80 2.61 -28.25 -55.29
N GLU A 81 2.03 -29.45 -55.22
CA GLU A 81 1.32 -29.98 -54.08
C GLU A 81 2.25 -30.33 -52.94
N GLN A 82 3.41 -30.94 -53.19
CA GLN A 82 4.46 -31.19 -52.18
C GLN A 82 5.04 -29.91 -51.62
N ALA A 83 5.23 -28.87 -52.43
CA ALA A 83 5.71 -27.57 -51.95
C ALA A 83 4.67 -26.87 -51.05
N ARG A 84 3.39 -26.98 -51.38
CA ARG A 84 2.28 -26.48 -50.53
C ARG A 84 2.22 -27.19 -49.20
N ASP A 85 2.31 -28.51 -49.17
CA ASP A 85 2.27 -29.30 -47.95
C ASP A 85 3.44 -28.95 -47.00
N LEU A 86 4.65 -28.74 -47.52
CA LEU A 86 5.81 -28.32 -46.76
C LEU A 86 5.63 -26.90 -46.15
N LEU A 87 5.01 -25.98 -46.89
CA LEU A 87 4.70 -24.64 -46.41
C LEU A 87 3.63 -24.63 -45.32
N VAL A 88 2.60 -25.45 -45.46
CA VAL A 88 1.54 -25.63 -44.47
C VAL A 88 2.13 -26.21 -43.18
N TYR A 89 2.98 -27.22 -43.25
CA TYR A 89 3.63 -27.85 -42.11
C TYR A 89 4.55 -26.86 -41.38
N SER A 90 5.37 -26.10 -42.12
CA SER A 90 6.29 -25.10 -41.50
C SER A 90 5.51 -23.94 -40.82
N ARG A 91 4.40 -23.48 -41.41
CA ARG A 91 3.51 -22.47 -40.80
C ARG A 91 2.92 -22.96 -39.46
N TRP A 92 2.51 -24.24 -39.42
CA TRP A 92 1.93 -24.82 -38.19
C TRP A 92 2.97 -24.96 -37.08
N GLU A 93 4.21 -25.35 -37.40
CA GLU A 93 5.30 -25.53 -36.44
C GLU A 93 5.80 -24.21 -35.87
N VAL A 94 5.93 -23.16 -36.67
CA VAL A 94 6.29 -21.80 -36.25
C VAL A 94 5.22 -21.21 -35.33
N ARG A 95 3.93 -21.39 -35.61
CA ARG A 95 2.84 -20.95 -34.74
C ARG A 95 2.85 -21.68 -33.39
N ARG A 96 3.13 -22.98 -33.39
CA ARG A 96 3.16 -23.79 -32.15
C ARG A 96 4.30 -23.42 -31.24
N THR A 97 5.49 -23.12 -31.77
CA THR A 97 6.66 -22.71 -31.00
C THR A 97 6.51 -21.29 -30.44
N THR A 98 5.97 -20.35 -31.22
CA THR A 98 5.76 -18.96 -30.72
C THR A 98 4.64 -18.88 -29.69
N SER A 99 3.58 -19.69 -29.76
CA SER A 99 2.52 -19.71 -28.76
C SER A 99 3.00 -20.32 -27.43
N ARG A 100 3.82 -21.39 -27.49
CA ARG A 100 4.43 -22.00 -26.29
C ARG A 100 5.42 -21.07 -25.61
N SER A 101 6.26 -20.36 -26.38
CA SER A 101 7.22 -19.39 -25.80
C SER A 101 6.52 -18.20 -25.15
N ARG A 102 5.44 -17.68 -25.73
CA ARG A 102 4.62 -16.63 -25.11
C ARG A 102 3.91 -17.11 -23.85
N GLY A 103 3.34 -18.30 -23.86
CA GLY A 103 2.72 -18.91 -22.68
C GLY A 103 3.74 -19.10 -21.54
N MET A 104 4.93 -19.60 -21.86
CA MET A 104 6.01 -19.78 -20.88
C MET A 104 6.54 -18.45 -20.33
N ALA A 105 6.68 -17.42 -21.16
CA ALA A 105 7.06 -16.09 -20.74
C ALA A 105 6.03 -15.45 -19.78
N LEU A 106 4.73 -15.64 -20.06
CA LEU A 106 3.65 -15.19 -19.18
C LEU A 106 3.66 -15.92 -17.83
N LEU A 107 3.90 -17.24 -17.82
CA LEU A 107 4.01 -18.01 -16.58
C LEU A 107 5.21 -17.58 -15.74
N ILE A 108 6.36 -17.33 -16.37
CA ILE A 108 7.56 -16.82 -15.67
C ILE A 108 7.28 -15.42 -15.10
N ALA A 109 6.67 -14.53 -15.87
CA ALA A 109 6.30 -13.20 -15.40
C ALA A 109 5.32 -13.24 -14.22
N ALA A 110 4.31 -14.12 -14.29
CA ALA A 110 3.37 -14.34 -13.18
C ALA A 110 4.05 -14.91 -11.93
N ALA A 111 4.97 -15.87 -12.10
CA ALA A 111 5.74 -16.43 -10.99
C ALA A 111 6.67 -15.40 -10.35
N CYS A 112 7.33 -14.55 -11.15
CA CYS A 112 8.15 -13.44 -10.65
C CYS A 112 7.31 -12.42 -9.89
N LEU A 113 6.14 -12.04 -10.42
CA LEU A 113 5.22 -11.13 -9.73
C LEU A 113 4.77 -11.71 -8.38
N LEU A 114 4.37 -12.99 -8.38
CA LEU A 114 3.98 -13.68 -7.14
C LEU A 114 5.14 -13.72 -6.12
N ALA A 115 6.36 -14.00 -6.56
CA ALA A 115 7.54 -13.99 -5.69
C ALA A 115 7.81 -12.60 -5.09
N VAL A 116 7.64 -11.53 -5.88
CA VAL A 116 7.77 -10.15 -5.39
C VAL A 116 6.68 -9.82 -4.37
N LEU A 117 5.43 -10.21 -4.62
CA LEU A 117 4.33 -10.00 -3.69
C LEU A 117 4.53 -10.77 -2.37
N LEU A 118 5.00 -12.02 -2.44
CA LEU A 118 5.32 -12.81 -1.25
C LEU A 118 6.48 -12.21 -0.46
N ALA A 119 7.53 -11.74 -1.14
CA ALA A 119 8.67 -11.08 -0.50
C ALA A 119 8.25 -9.75 0.15
N ALA A 120 7.44 -8.96 -0.52
CA ALA A 120 6.87 -7.73 0.02
C ALA A 120 5.96 -8.01 1.23
N GLY A 121 5.09 -9.02 1.14
CA GLY A 121 4.26 -9.47 2.25
C GLY A 121 5.08 -9.93 3.45
N ALA A 122 6.11 -10.75 3.23
CA ALA A 122 7.02 -11.21 4.28
C ALA A 122 7.82 -10.05 4.90
N PHE A 123 8.25 -9.08 4.09
CA PHE A 123 8.90 -7.86 4.58
C PHE A 123 7.96 -7.02 5.46
N CYS A 124 6.75 -6.72 4.98
CA CYS A 124 5.73 -5.99 5.74
C CYS A 124 5.34 -6.71 7.02
N TRP A 125 5.24 -8.05 6.97
CA TRP A 125 5.00 -8.90 8.14
C TRP A 125 6.13 -8.77 9.16
N ARG A 126 7.38 -8.90 8.71
CA ARG A 126 8.56 -8.85 9.58
C ARG A 126 8.76 -7.46 10.22
N THR A 127 8.47 -6.39 9.49
CA THR A 127 8.59 -4.98 9.95
C THR A 127 7.39 -4.48 10.71
N GLY A 128 6.27 -5.21 10.73
CA GLY A 128 5.03 -4.77 11.36
C GLY A 128 4.23 -3.74 10.57
N ALA A 129 4.66 -3.38 9.38
CA ALA A 129 4.03 -2.33 8.58
C ALA A 129 2.53 -2.57 8.29
N LEU A 130 2.09 -3.85 8.27
CA LEU A 130 0.67 -4.21 8.06
C LEU A 130 -0.21 -3.95 9.31
N PHE A 131 0.39 -3.70 10.46
CA PHE A 131 -0.33 -3.57 11.72
C PHE A 131 -0.19 -2.16 12.33
N VAL A 132 0.39 -1.22 11.61
CA VAL A 132 0.48 0.18 12.03
C VAL A 132 -0.92 0.77 12.03
N LEU A 133 -1.34 1.28 13.20
CA LEU A 133 -2.61 1.99 13.39
C LEU A 133 -2.42 3.49 13.20
N ASP A 134 -1.32 4.02 13.75
CA ASP A 134 -1.01 5.44 13.70
C ASP A 134 0.50 5.66 13.75
N ARG A 135 0.93 6.81 13.23
CA ARG A 135 2.31 7.27 13.30
C ARG A 135 2.32 8.79 13.37
N GLN A 136 2.87 9.31 14.45
CA GLN A 136 2.94 10.74 14.70
C GLN A 136 4.34 11.14 15.12
N SER A 137 4.76 12.32 14.70
CA SER A 137 5.99 12.94 15.18
C SER A 137 5.64 14.01 16.21
N SER A 138 6.52 14.22 17.19
CA SER A 138 6.41 15.34 18.10
C SER A 138 6.43 16.68 17.33
N PRO A 139 5.85 17.75 17.86
CA PRO A 139 5.82 19.07 17.20
C PRO A 139 7.19 19.59 16.76
N ASP A 140 8.24 19.32 17.53
CA ASP A 140 9.64 19.69 17.23
C ASP A 140 10.37 18.67 16.33
N GLY A 141 9.76 17.50 16.06
CA GLY A 141 10.34 16.42 15.27
C GLY A 141 11.42 15.61 15.97
N ALA A 142 11.63 15.79 17.27
CA ALA A 142 12.65 15.07 18.04
C ALA A 142 12.28 13.60 18.29
N TYR A 143 10.99 13.28 18.29
CA TYR A 143 10.46 11.94 18.54
C TYR A 143 9.46 11.52 17.49
N GLU A 144 9.40 10.21 17.22
CA GLU A 144 8.38 9.56 16.40
C GLU A 144 7.73 8.44 17.20
N SER A 145 6.41 8.50 17.37
CA SER A 145 5.61 7.46 18.00
C SER A 145 4.86 6.67 16.94
N THR A 146 5.05 5.35 16.92
CA THR A 146 4.35 4.44 16.03
C THR A 146 3.50 3.47 16.83
N VAL A 147 2.20 3.46 16.56
CA VAL A 147 1.21 2.62 17.23
C VAL A 147 0.91 1.39 16.37
N TYR A 148 0.99 0.21 16.95
CA TYR A 148 0.73 -1.07 16.31
C TYR A 148 -0.44 -1.81 16.96
N ARG A 149 -1.24 -2.50 16.14
CA ARG A 149 -2.38 -3.32 16.62
C ARG A 149 -1.96 -4.59 17.37
N LYS A 150 -0.72 -5.04 17.21
CA LYS A 150 -0.24 -6.31 17.75
C LYS A 150 0.95 -6.10 18.65
N GLU A 151 1.14 -7.00 19.61
CA GLU A 151 2.35 -7.02 20.41
C GLU A 151 3.58 -7.29 19.51
N LEU A 152 4.56 -6.43 19.60
CA LEU A 152 5.84 -6.57 18.92
C LEU A 152 6.88 -7.10 19.92
N ALA A 153 7.24 -8.38 19.82
CA ALA A 153 8.25 -9.01 20.65
C ALA A 153 9.60 -9.01 19.93
N GLY A 154 10.55 -8.18 20.38
CA GLY A 154 11.89 -8.11 19.78
C GLY A 154 11.84 -7.70 18.30
N GLN A 155 12.34 -8.58 17.40
CA GLN A 155 12.28 -8.38 15.95
C GLN A 155 11.13 -9.16 15.28
N GLY A 156 10.22 -9.74 16.05
CA GLY A 156 9.08 -10.54 15.59
C GLY A 156 7.76 -10.06 16.16
N PHE A 157 6.67 -10.67 15.69
CA PHE A 157 5.33 -10.42 16.20
C PHE A 157 4.92 -11.52 17.18
N SER A 158 4.22 -11.13 18.24
CA SER A 158 3.29 -12.00 18.96
C SER A 158 1.89 -11.88 18.32
N TRP A 159 1.12 -12.96 18.36
CA TRP A 159 -0.28 -12.98 17.91
C TRP A 159 -1.26 -12.54 19.00
N LYS A 160 -0.77 -12.03 20.10
CA LYS A 160 -1.63 -11.49 21.14
C LYS A 160 -2.32 -10.22 20.65
N ASP A 161 -3.56 -10.05 21.01
CA ASP A 161 -4.25 -8.79 20.82
C ASP A 161 -3.72 -7.80 21.86
N ALA A 162 -3.09 -6.75 21.35
CA ALA A 162 -2.49 -5.72 22.16
C ALA A 162 -2.26 -4.46 21.29
N VAL A 163 -2.19 -3.32 21.94
CA VAL A 163 -1.69 -2.08 21.35
C VAL A 163 -0.24 -1.91 21.80
N SER A 164 0.69 -1.88 20.87
CA SER A 164 2.10 -1.59 21.13
C SER A 164 2.43 -0.20 20.61
N VAL A 165 3.01 0.63 21.46
CA VAL A 165 3.55 1.92 21.05
C VAL A 165 5.07 1.85 21.09
N ILE A 166 5.70 2.24 20.00
CA ILE A 166 7.15 2.33 19.87
C ILE A 166 7.51 3.79 19.66
N ASP A 167 8.21 4.34 20.62
CA ASP A 167 8.72 5.70 20.58
C ASP A 167 10.19 5.68 20.22
N ARG A 168 10.57 6.48 19.25
CA ARG A 168 11.94 6.58 18.75
C ARG A 168 12.40 8.03 18.77
N ALA A 169 13.50 8.31 19.45
CA ALA A 169 14.20 9.58 19.31
C ALA A 169 14.93 9.65 17.97
N ALA A 170 15.02 10.83 17.35
CA ALA A 170 15.66 11.05 16.06
C ALA A 170 17.11 10.50 16.03
N ASP A 171 17.88 10.72 17.09
CA ASP A 171 19.28 10.27 17.23
C ASP A 171 19.51 9.44 18.49
N GLY A 172 18.49 8.70 18.98
CA GLY A 172 18.53 8.10 20.29
C GLY A 172 17.86 6.73 20.41
N PRO A 173 17.60 6.32 21.64
CA PRO A 173 17.02 5.03 21.96
C PRO A 173 15.57 4.90 21.49
N GLU A 174 15.13 3.66 21.42
CA GLU A 174 13.75 3.26 21.16
C GLU A 174 13.14 2.75 22.47
N TRP A 175 11.95 3.23 22.79
CA TRP A 175 11.15 2.76 23.92
C TRP A 175 9.92 2.03 23.41
N ARG A 176 9.47 1.05 24.16
CA ARG A 176 8.29 0.28 23.81
C ARG A 176 7.38 0.11 25.01
N VAL A 177 6.10 0.44 24.83
CA VAL A 177 5.05 0.17 25.79
C VAL A 177 4.01 -0.76 25.14
N ILE A 178 3.48 -1.71 25.89
CA ILE A 178 2.50 -2.68 25.41
C ILE A 178 1.29 -2.63 26.35
N TYR A 179 0.11 -2.49 25.76
CA TYR A 179 -1.17 -2.51 26.45
C TYR A 179 -1.94 -3.74 25.95
N GLY A 180 -2.22 -4.69 26.84
CA GLY A 180 -2.98 -5.90 26.52
C GLY A 180 -4.47 -5.64 26.48
N ASP A 181 -5.19 -6.38 25.63
CA ASP A 181 -6.65 -6.42 25.53
C ASP A 181 -7.32 -5.04 25.37
N CYS A 182 -6.65 -4.13 24.66
CA CYS A 182 -7.13 -2.77 24.42
C CYS A 182 -7.17 -2.45 22.92
N ALA A 183 -8.11 -1.57 22.53
CA ALA A 183 -8.18 -0.98 21.21
C ALA A 183 -7.64 0.48 21.23
N TYR A 184 -6.97 0.88 20.16
CA TYR A 184 -6.45 2.25 20.02
C TYR A 184 -7.56 3.22 19.68
N ARG A 185 -7.64 4.37 20.39
CA ARG A 185 -8.55 5.48 20.12
C ARG A 185 -7.83 6.72 19.57
N GLY A 186 -6.67 7.08 20.13
CA GLY A 186 -5.92 8.26 19.67
C GLY A 186 -4.63 8.50 20.45
N LEU A 187 -3.76 9.34 19.88
CA LEU A 187 -2.52 9.82 20.47
C LEU A 187 -2.39 11.33 20.21
N TRP A 188 -2.12 12.12 21.22
CA TRP A 188 -2.00 13.58 21.11
C TRP A 188 -0.76 14.08 21.82
N TRP A 189 0.15 14.63 21.06
CA TRP A 189 1.36 15.26 21.54
C TRP A 189 1.09 16.57 22.27
N SER A 190 1.81 16.83 23.34
CA SER A 190 1.85 18.13 23.99
C SER A 190 2.60 19.15 23.13
N PRO A 191 2.28 20.45 23.23
CA PRO A 191 2.94 21.50 22.45
C PRO A 191 4.45 21.60 22.71
N ASP A 192 4.91 21.26 23.92
CA ASP A 192 6.33 21.25 24.32
C ASP A 192 7.12 20.06 23.77
N SER A 193 6.46 19.09 23.11
CA SER A 193 7.07 17.88 22.56
C SER A 193 7.66 16.88 23.58
N GLU A 194 7.40 17.08 24.87
CA GLU A 194 7.95 16.22 25.92
C GLU A 194 7.02 15.07 26.30
N LYS A 195 5.72 15.25 26.11
CA LYS A 195 4.67 14.33 26.56
C LYS A 195 3.66 14.04 25.47
N TYR A 196 2.93 12.94 25.61
CA TYR A 196 1.69 12.72 24.85
C TYR A 196 0.66 11.97 25.69
N VAL A 197 -0.61 12.18 25.39
CA VAL A 197 -1.73 11.37 25.89
C VAL A 197 -2.04 10.29 24.89
N LEU A 198 -2.14 9.05 25.36
CA LEU A 198 -2.61 7.89 24.60
C LEU A 198 -3.96 7.48 25.15
N ALA A 199 -4.99 7.45 24.32
CA ALA A 199 -6.31 6.94 24.67
C ALA A 199 -6.53 5.54 24.08
N LEU A 200 -7.00 4.65 24.90
CA LEU A 200 -7.30 3.25 24.62
C LEU A 200 -8.72 2.93 25.06
N ASP A 201 -9.36 2.01 24.35
CA ASP A 201 -10.59 1.36 24.78
C ASP A 201 -10.23 -0.03 25.30
N CYS A 202 -10.40 -0.28 26.56
CA CYS A 202 -10.10 -1.54 27.22
C CYS A 202 -11.40 -2.09 27.82
N ASP A 203 -12.01 -3.07 27.14
CA ASP A 203 -13.29 -3.68 27.53
C ASP A 203 -14.48 -2.71 27.62
N GLY A 204 -14.47 -1.65 26.80
CA GLY A 204 -15.54 -0.63 26.74
C GLY A 204 -15.28 0.58 27.66
N GLU A 205 -14.18 0.56 28.42
CA GLU A 205 -13.76 1.69 29.26
C GLU A 205 -12.61 2.47 28.61
N THR A 206 -12.67 3.80 28.69
CA THR A 206 -11.60 4.66 28.20
C THR A 206 -10.45 4.68 29.19
N ARG A 207 -9.31 4.17 28.77
CA ARG A 207 -8.06 4.25 29.51
C ARG A 207 -7.16 5.30 28.88
N LEU A 208 -6.80 6.31 29.67
CA LEU A 208 -5.84 7.35 29.29
C LEU A 208 -4.48 7.05 29.90
N SER A 209 -3.43 7.16 29.12
CA SER A 209 -2.05 7.04 29.57
C SER A 209 -1.27 8.32 29.23
N LEU A 210 -0.62 8.89 30.22
CA LEU A 210 0.33 9.99 30.02
C LEU A 210 1.73 9.40 29.85
N VAL A 211 2.34 9.65 28.72
CA VAL A 211 3.71 9.20 28.40
C VAL A 211 4.63 10.40 28.38
N ASN A 212 5.68 10.35 29.20
CA ASN A 212 6.74 11.36 29.27
C ASN A 212 8.01 10.75 28.69
N LEU A 213 8.46 11.23 27.55
CA LEU A 213 9.56 10.62 26.78
C LEU A 213 10.95 10.95 27.35
N PRO A 214 11.25 12.17 27.81
CA PRO A 214 12.52 12.44 28.46
C PRO A 214 12.80 11.52 29.66
N GLN A 215 11.76 11.11 30.37
CA GLN A 215 11.84 10.19 31.50
C GLN A 215 11.60 8.74 31.17
N SER A 216 11.20 8.44 29.91
CA SER A 216 10.82 7.09 29.45
C SER A 216 9.77 6.44 30.37
N HIS A 217 8.81 7.23 30.84
CA HIS A 217 7.81 6.82 31.82
C HIS A 217 6.40 6.92 31.24
N SER A 218 5.61 5.87 31.46
CA SER A 218 4.18 5.84 31.14
C SER A 218 3.39 5.71 32.45
N SER A 219 2.46 6.62 32.68
CA SER A 219 1.60 6.67 33.86
C SER A 219 0.16 6.41 33.50
N ASN A 220 -0.60 5.78 34.40
CA ASN A 220 -2.04 5.70 34.29
C ASN A 220 -2.65 7.08 34.60
N LEU A 221 -3.09 7.79 33.56
CA LEU A 221 -3.65 9.13 33.71
C LEU A 221 -5.01 9.09 34.44
N ASN A 222 -5.83 8.05 34.24
CA ASN A 222 -7.11 7.92 34.97
C ASN A 222 -6.90 7.96 36.49
N ALA A 223 -5.85 7.30 37.02
CA ALA A 223 -5.57 7.31 38.43
C ALA A 223 -5.22 8.73 38.97
N TYR A 224 -4.53 9.53 38.17
CA TYR A 224 -4.26 10.92 38.55
C TYR A 224 -5.51 11.80 38.48
N LEU A 225 -6.36 11.55 37.47
CA LEU A 225 -7.65 12.24 37.35
C LEU A 225 -8.58 11.89 38.52
N ASP A 226 -8.61 10.61 38.95
CA ASP A 226 -9.38 10.19 40.12
C ASP A 226 -8.93 10.90 41.40
N MET A 227 -7.60 11.03 41.60
CA MET A 227 -7.07 11.77 42.71
C MET A 227 -7.49 13.23 42.68
N ALA A 228 -7.43 13.88 41.54
CA ALA A 228 -7.80 15.26 41.34
C ALA A 228 -9.33 15.48 41.53
N VAL A 229 -10.14 14.62 40.95
CA VAL A 229 -11.62 14.64 41.06
C VAL A 229 -12.03 14.36 42.49
N GLY A 230 -11.44 13.38 43.16
CA GLY A 230 -11.72 13.05 44.56
C GLY A 230 -11.38 14.19 45.54
N ASN A 231 -10.53 15.13 45.17
CA ASN A 231 -10.20 16.34 45.94
C ASN A 231 -10.95 17.59 45.47
N SER A 232 -11.88 17.45 44.51
CA SER A 232 -12.60 18.58 43.91
C SER A 232 -14.02 18.76 44.48
N GLU A 233 -14.70 19.82 44.03
CA GLU A 233 -16.11 20.07 44.38
C GLU A 233 -17.07 19.02 43.84
N LEU A 234 -16.62 18.19 42.84
CA LEU A 234 -17.45 17.12 42.27
C LEU A 234 -17.83 16.03 43.29
N THR A 235 -17.05 15.86 44.35
CA THR A 235 -17.34 14.91 45.44
C THR A 235 -18.68 15.17 46.14
N ARG A 236 -19.23 16.40 46.03
CA ARG A 236 -20.56 16.75 46.59
C ARG A 236 -21.71 15.95 45.99
N HIS A 237 -21.53 15.33 44.80
CA HIS A 237 -22.55 14.52 44.11
C HIS A 237 -22.45 13.04 44.49
N GLY A 238 -21.57 12.66 45.41
CA GLY A 238 -21.36 11.26 45.78
C GLY A 238 -20.89 10.42 44.57
N ILE A 239 -19.63 10.64 44.18
CA ILE A 239 -19.05 9.90 43.05
C ILE A 239 -18.90 8.42 43.44
N PRO A 240 -19.44 7.45 42.67
CA PRO A 240 -19.33 6.06 43.00
C PRO A 240 -17.88 5.59 43.01
N TRP A 241 -17.60 4.65 43.90
CA TRP A 241 -16.30 4.01 44.02
C TRP A 241 -16.41 2.56 43.55
N GLU A 242 -15.61 2.19 42.54
CA GLU A 242 -15.53 0.80 42.08
C GLU A 242 -14.25 0.13 42.61
N GLU A 243 -14.41 -1.06 43.22
CA GLU A 243 -13.28 -1.89 43.59
C GLU A 243 -12.87 -2.75 42.40
N ASP A 244 -11.84 -2.37 41.66
CA ASP A 244 -11.18 -3.22 40.68
C ASP A 244 -9.98 -3.93 41.34
N GLY A 245 -10.26 -5.10 41.86
CA GLY A 245 -9.31 -6.14 42.30
C GLY A 245 -8.17 -5.75 43.26
N SER A 246 -7.50 -4.65 43.13
CA SER A 246 -6.40 -4.23 43.98
C SER A 246 -6.26 -2.72 44.20
N TRP A 247 -6.93 -1.92 43.39
CA TRP A 247 -6.92 -0.44 43.50
C TRP A 247 -8.33 0.05 43.21
N GLY A 248 -9.03 0.58 44.18
CA GLY A 248 -10.31 1.21 43.95
C GLY A 248 -10.16 2.42 43.02
N MET A 249 -11.01 2.54 42.04
CA MET A 249 -11.09 3.67 41.14
C MET A 249 -12.47 4.33 41.27
N LEU A 250 -12.56 5.64 41.00
CA LEU A 250 -13.83 6.31 40.88
C LEU A 250 -14.56 5.82 39.61
N ALA A 251 -15.86 5.59 39.70
CA ALA A 251 -16.70 5.26 38.53
C ALA A 251 -16.96 6.54 37.70
N VAL A 252 -15.89 7.09 37.13
CA VAL A 252 -15.92 8.29 36.30
C VAL A 252 -15.30 7.96 34.95
N ASP A 253 -16.05 8.20 33.88
CA ASP A 253 -15.52 8.14 32.52
C ASP A 253 -14.77 9.44 32.23
N TYR A 254 -13.59 9.29 31.64
CA TYR A 254 -12.75 10.41 31.19
C TYR A 254 -12.45 10.30 29.71
N ASP A 255 -12.40 11.47 29.03
CA ASP A 255 -11.90 11.55 27.68
C ASP A 255 -10.99 12.77 27.50
N PHE A 256 -9.90 12.61 26.74
CA PHE A 256 -9.00 13.71 26.46
C PHE A 256 -9.53 14.56 25.32
N ILE A 257 -9.58 15.88 25.50
CA ILE A 257 -10.06 16.83 24.50
C ILE A 257 -8.89 17.53 23.81
N GLN A 258 -8.06 18.22 24.57
CA GLN A 258 -6.93 18.98 24.03
C GLN A 258 -5.89 19.32 25.08
N TRP A 259 -4.70 19.65 24.64
CA TRP A 259 -3.65 20.26 25.45
C TRP A 259 -3.87 21.76 25.59
N GLY A 260 -3.45 22.32 26.75
CA GLY A 260 -3.21 23.73 26.91
C GLY A 260 -1.93 24.16 26.17
N PRO A 261 -1.73 25.47 25.94
CA PRO A 261 -0.59 25.97 25.18
C PRO A 261 0.77 25.79 25.90
N ASP A 262 0.76 25.60 27.19
CA ASP A 262 1.94 25.37 28.07
C ASP A 262 2.46 23.92 28.01
N GLY A 263 1.63 22.96 27.60
CA GLY A 263 1.97 21.54 27.60
C GLY A 263 1.79 20.83 28.94
N ASP A 264 1.46 21.54 29.99
CA ASP A 264 1.26 20.99 31.36
C ASP A 264 -0.22 20.87 31.70
N ASN A 265 -1.07 21.74 31.15
CA ASN A 265 -2.50 21.69 31.33
C ASN A 265 -3.15 20.89 30.16
N MET A 266 -4.17 20.11 30.51
CA MET A 266 -5.00 19.40 29.54
C MET A 266 -6.47 19.56 29.87
N LEU A 267 -7.31 19.70 28.83
CA LEU A 267 -8.77 19.74 28.97
C LEU A 267 -9.28 18.29 28.90
N ILE A 268 -9.95 17.90 29.98
CA ILE A 268 -10.54 16.57 30.17
C ILE A 268 -12.04 16.70 30.23
N TRP A 269 -12.74 15.87 29.46
CA TRP A 269 -14.16 15.64 29.64
C TRP A 269 -14.36 14.54 30.68
N TYR A 270 -15.43 14.66 31.50
CA TYR A 270 -15.80 13.67 32.49
C TYR A 270 -17.29 13.38 32.44
N SER A 271 -17.69 12.15 32.83
CA SER A 271 -19.07 11.82 33.15
C SER A 271 -19.17 10.74 34.23
N PHE A 272 -20.18 10.85 35.07
CA PHE A 272 -20.52 9.85 36.08
C PHE A 272 -22.00 9.97 36.48
N THR A 273 -22.52 8.93 37.14
CA THR A 273 -23.84 8.99 37.78
C THR A 273 -23.66 9.17 39.27
N GLY A 274 -24.14 10.28 39.85
CA GLY A 274 -24.03 10.55 41.28
C GLY A 274 -24.77 9.55 42.14
N GLU A 275 -24.17 9.08 43.24
CA GLU A 275 -24.85 8.16 44.17
C GLU A 275 -25.87 8.89 45.06
N GLU A 276 -25.66 10.17 45.38
CA GLU A 276 -26.54 10.92 46.27
C GLU A 276 -27.83 11.39 45.60
N ASP A 277 -27.78 11.75 44.31
CA ASP A 277 -28.91 12.30 43.57
C ASP A 277 -29.41 11.39 42.45
N GLY A 278 -28.63 10.37 42.07
CA GLY A 278 -28.95 9.43 40.98
C GLY A 278 -28.98 10.06 39.58
N LEU A 279 -28.40 11.26 39.42
CA LEU A 279 -28.40 12.01 38.17
C LEU A 279 -27.09 11.85 37.42
N PRO A 280 -27.14 11.91 36.07
CA PRO A 280 -25.90 11.95 35.27
C PRO A 280 -25.25 13.34 35.37
N HIS A 281 -23.96 13.38 35.71
CA HIS A 281 -23.14 14.56 35.74
C HIS A 281 -22.10 14.47 34.64
N SER A 282 -21.88 15.55 33.92
CA SER A 282 -20.84 15.64 32.91
C SER A 282 -20.33 17.07 32.77
N GLY A 283 -19.12 17.20 32.26
CA GLY A 283 -18.53 18.50 32.06
C GLY A 283 -17.10 18.43 31.57
N TYR A 284 -16.40 19.51 31.79
CA TYR A 284 -14.99 19.64 31.44
C TYR A 284 -14.23 20.25 32.61
N PHE A 285 -12.96 19.88 32.71
CA PHE A 285 -12.04 20.60 33.59
C PHE A 285 -10.66 20.68 32.96
N TRP A 286 -9.93 21.71 33.30
CA TRP A 286 -8.52 21.76 33.05
C TRP A 286 -7.81 21.00 34.16
N PHE A 287 -6.94 20.06 33.75
CA PHE A 287 -6.12 19.24 34.63
C PHE A 287 -4.65 19.65 34.47
N ASP A 288 -4.03 20.05 35.55
CA ASP A 288 -2.59 20.29 35.64
C ASP A 288 -1.89 18.97 35.94
N CYS A 289 -1.10 18.46 34.99
CA CYS A 289 -0.45 17.16 35.14
C CYS A 289 0.82 17.18 36.00
N GLU A 290 1.38 18.35 36.32
CA GLU A 290 2.49 18.48 37.26
C GLU A 290 2.00 18.60 38.72
N LEU A 291 0.98 19.41 38.92
CA LEU A 291 0.42 19.63 40.28
C LEU A 291 -0.63 18.58 40.67
N ILE A 292 -1.11 17.77 39.70
CA ILE A 292 -2.17 16.77 39.89
C ILE A 292 -3.42 17.40 40.50
N CYS A 293 -3.90 18.47 39.92
CA CYS A 293 -5.04 19.20 40.39
C CYS A 293 -5.97 19.67 39.26
N ILE A 294 -7.23 19.90 39.60
CA ILE A 294 -8.20 20.50 38.70
C ILE A 294 -8.15 22.02 38.80
N SER A 295 -8.02 22.68 37.67
CA SER A 295 -8.17 24.11 37.52
C SER A 295 -9.29 24.38 36.48
N GLY A 296 -10.23 25.27 36.80
CA GLY A 296 -11.31 25.61 35.86
C GLY A 296 -12.27 24.45 35.57
N LEU A 297 -13.21 24.22 36.48
CA LEU A 297 -14.27 23.24 36.36
C LEU A 297 -15.49 23.84 35.63
N PHE A 298 -16.01 23.13 34.63
CA PHE A 298 -17.16 23.52 33.80
C PHE A 298 -18.18 22.39 33.78
N GLU A 299 -19.20 22.45 34.64
CA GLU A 299 -20.31 21.49 34.61
C GLU A 299 -21.25 21.82 33.46
N LEU A 300 -21.71 20.78 32.74
CA LEU A 300 -22.73 20.90 31.72
C LEU A 300 -24.11 20.69 32.35
N GLU A 301 -25.09 21.53 31.99
CA GLU A 301 -26.50 21.23 32.28
C GLU A 301 -26.86 19.93 31.52
N ALA A 302 -27.61 19.03 32.19
CA ALA A 302 -27.83 17.61 31.85
C ALA A 302 -28.44 17.30 30.47
N GLU A 303 -28.67 18.25 29.58
CA GLU A 303 -29.29 18.07 28.26
C GLU A 303 -28.43 18.50 27.08
N ARG A 304 -27.15 18.88 27.24
CA ARG A 304 -26.31 19.30 26.11
C ARG A 304 -25.31 18.21 25.74
N GLU A 305 -25.48 17.67 24.53
CA GLU A 305 -24.46 16.82 23.91
C GLU A 305 -23.12 17.56 23.76
N PRO A 306 -21.97 16.87 23.99
CA PRO A 306 -20.63 17.48 24.01
C PRO A 306 -20.18 18.14 22.69
N ALA A 307 -20.89 17.92 21.58
CA ALA A 307 -20.50 18.39 20.23
C ALA A 307 -20.56 19.92 20.02
N PHE A 308 -21.12 20.71 20.94
CA PHE A 308 -21.34 22.15 20.75
C PHE A 308 -20.74 23.06 21.84
N VAL A 309 -19.91 22.54 22.72
CA VAL A 309 -19.25 23.35 23.74
C VAL A 309 -18.01 23.99 23.12
N LEU A 310 -18.02 25.35 23.09
CA LEU A 310 -16.79 26.11 22.86
C LEU A 310 -15.78 25.68 23.92
N THR A 311 -14.64 25.11 23.49
CA THR A 311 -13.55 24.74 24.41
C THR A 311 -13.15 25.97 25.20
N PRO A 312 -13.27 25.94 26.56
CA PRO A 312 -12.89 27.10 27.37
C PRO A 312 -11.39 27.37 27.25
N ASP A 313 -11.04 28.64 27.32
CA ASP A 313 -9.62 29.02 27.35
C ASP A 313 -8.92 28.42 28.57
N PRO A 314 -7.65 28.03 28.50
CA PRO A 314 -6.87 27.56 29.62
C PRO A 314 -6.74 28.67 30.70
N PRO A 315 -6.56 28.31 31.97
CA PRO A 315 -6.33 29.29 33.00
C PRO A 315 -5.09 30.16 32.68
N ALA A 316 -5.22 31.45 32.90
CA ALA A 316 -4.07 32.36 32.69
C ALA A 316 -2.94 31.98 33.64
N GLU A 317 -1.72 31.90 33.12
CA GLU A 317 -0.52 31.73 33.97
C GLU A 317 -0.51 32.77 35.04
N GLY A 318 -0.50 32.31 36.29
CA GLY A 318 -0.47 33.14 37.51
C GLY A 318 0.93 33.38 38.02
#